data_7e4625a1553dc833f0f8800d021235ba
#
_entry.id   7e4625a1553dc833f0f8800d021235ba
#
_cell.length_a   1.000
_cell.length_b   1.000
_cell.length_c   1.000
_cell.angle_alpha   90.00
_cell.angle_beta   90.00
_cell.angle_gamma   90.00
#
_symmetry.space_group_name_H-M   'P 1'
#
loop_
_entity.id
_entity.type
_entity.pdbx_description
1 polymer ?
#
loop_
_entity_poly.entity_id
_entity_poly.type
_entity_poly.pdbx_seq_one_letter_code
_entity_poly.pdbx_strand_id
1 'polypeptide(L)'
;REAGIAWTNAPGCNSASVAQYVQSALLLLQQLKGVQLSELTLGIIGVGNVGSKIAQVGQELGMRVLKNDLPRQDKEGESDFSSLQALAAECDILTFHVPLYKEGSYKTFHLADHTFFRSLKRCPVIINTSRGEVIETNALLNALEDGLISDAIIDVWENEPDINLTLLNRVFLGTPHI
;
A
#
# COMPACT_ATOMS: atom_id res chain seq x y z
N ARG A 1 5.35 -30.01 3.41
CA ARG A 1 5.78 -31.08 2.48
C ARG A 1 6.22 -32.34 3.23
N GLU A 2 6.75 -32.21 4.44
CA GLU A 2 7.20 -33.36 5.26
C GLU A 2 6.07 -34.34 5.65
N ALA A 3 4.83 -33.86 5.76
CA ALA A 3 3.67 -34.69 6.07
C ALA A 3 2.98 -35.31 4.83
N GLY A 4 3.56 -35.19 3.63
CA GLY A 4 2.97 -35.73 2.39
C GLY A 4 1.68 -35.07 1.93
N ILE A 5 1.33 -33.93 2.51
CA ILE A 5 0.12 -33.15 2.16
C ILE A 5 0.36 -32.38 0.86
N ALA A 6 -0.50 -32.57 -0.13
CA ALA A 6 -0.51 -31.77 -1.33
C ALA A 6 -1.02 -30.35 -0.99
N TRP A 7 -0.21 -29.33 -1.31
CA TRP A 7 -0.56 -27.94 -1.09
C TRP A 7 -0.57 -27.19 -2.43
N THR A 8 -1.58 -26.38 -2.64
CA THR A 8 -1.70 -25.50 -3.81
C THR A 8 -2.24 -24.14 -3.37
N ASN A 9 -2.00 -23.12 -4.17
CA ASN A 9 -2.57 -21.78 -3.99
C ASN A 9 -3.30 -21.34 -5.27
N ALA A 10 -4.13 -20.33 -5.15
CA ALA A 10 -4.83 -19.70 -6.25
C ALA A 10 -4.43 -18.22 -6.36
N PRO A 11 -3.28 -17.91 -7.00
CA PRO A 11 -2.78 -16.52 -7.07
C PRO A 11 -3.82 -15.59 -7.72
N GLY A 12 -4.11 -14.48 -7.05
CA GLY A 12 -5.03 -13.46 -7.55
C GLY A 12 -6.52 -13.74 -7.36
N CYS A 13 -6.92 -14.87 -6.73
CA CYS A 13 -8.34 -15.19 -6.53
C CYS A 13 -9.09 -14.10 -5.72
N ASN A 14 -8.45 -13.45 -4.76
CA ASN A 14 -9.01 -12.36 -3.95
C ASN A 14 -8.74 -10.96 -4.51
N SER A 15 -8.07 -10.84 -5.67
CA SER A 15 -7.63 -9.53 -6.19
C SER A 15 -8.77 -8.55 -6.46
N ALA A 16 -9.94 -9.06 -6.87
CA ALA A 16 -11.13 -8.24 -7.06
C ALA A 16 -11.69 -7.70 -5.73
N SER A 17 -11.72 -8.54 -4.69
CA SER A 17 -12.20 -8.16 -3.36
C SER A 17 -11.30 -7.09 -2.73
N VAL A 18 -9.98 -7.25 -2.82
CA VAL A 18 -9.04 -6.24 -2.33
C VAL A 18 -9.15 -4.93 -3.12
N ALA A 19 -9.31 -4.98 -4.44
CA ALA A 19 -9.53 -3.78 -5.25
C ALA A 19 -10.83 -3.06 -4.87
N GLN A 20 -11.90 -3.81 -4.61
CA GLN A 20 -13.18 -3.26 -4.15
C GLN A 20 -13.05 -2.63 -2.74
N TYR A 21 -12.30 -3.25 -1.83
CA TYR A 21 -11.99 -2.68 -0.52
C TYR A 21 -11.27 -1.32 -0.67
N VAL A 22 -10.19 -1.27 -1.45
CA VAL A 22 -9.44 -0.03 -1.68
C VAL A 22 -10.31 1.04 -2.35
N GLN A 23 -11.14 0.66 -3.35
CA GLN A 23 -12.09 1.59 -3.96
C GLN A 23 -13.07 2.17 -2.92
N SER A 24 -13.63 1.32 -2.06
CA SER A 24 -14.53 1.77 -0.99
C SER A 24 -13.84 2.72 -0.02
N ALA A 25 -12.59 2.41 0.35
CA ALA A 25 -11.78 3.25 1.22
C ALA A 25 -11.46 4.62 0.59
N LEU A 26 -11.15 4.67 -0.70
CA LEU A 26 -10.94 5.93 -1.45
C LEU A 26 -12.22 6.77 -1.49
N LEU A 27 -13.38 6.17 -1.75
CA LEU A 27 -14.66 6.88 -1.74
C LEU A 27 -15.02 7.38 -0.33
N LEU A 28 -14.68 6.62 0.71
CA LEU A 28 -14.86 7.05 2.10
C LEU A 28 -13.96 8.25 2.44
N LEU A 29 -12.71 8.26 1.97
CA LEU A 29 -11.82 9.44 2.08
C LEU A 29 -12.44 10.67 1.40
N GLN A 30 -12.94 10.51 0.18
CA GLN A 30 -13.61 11.60 -0.54
C GLN A 30 -14.80 12.14 0.28
N GLN A 31 -15.65 11.25 0.78
CA GLN A 31 -16.85 11.64 1.51
C GLN A 31 -16.56 12.30 2.86
N LEU A 32 -15.63 11.74 3.65
CA LEU A 32 -15.39 12.17 5.03
C LEU A 32 -14.31 13.25 5.15
N LYS A 33 -13.34 13.28 4.25
CA LYS A 33 -12.25 14.28 4.25
C LYS A 33 -12.50 15.41 3.22
N GLY A 34 -13.52 15.31 2.38
CA GLY A 34 -13.85 16.32 1.38
C GLY A 34 -12.82 16.45 0.25
N VAL A 35 -11.99 15.42 0.04
CA VAL A 35 -10.99 15.43 -1.03
C VAL A 35 -11.62 15.10 -2.38
N GLN A 36 -11.09 15.71 -3.46
CA GLN A 36 -11.52 15.40 -4.83
C GLN A 36 -10.56 14.40 -5.45
N LEU A 37 -10.94 13.13 -5.54
CA LEU A 37 -10.04 12.06 -6.00
C LEU A 37 -9.45 12.33 -7.38
N SER A 38 -10.20 12.93 -8.30
CA SER A 38 -9.73 13.27 -9.66
C SER A 38 -8.60 14.30 -9.69
N GLU A 39 -8.35 15.00 -8.60
CA GLU A 39 -7.25 15.97 -8.47
C GLU A 39 -6.00 15.34 -7.80
N LEU A 40 -6.11 14.09 -7.31
CA LEU A 40 -5.07 13.42 -6.57
C LEU A 40 -4.26 12.44 -7.42
N THR A 41 -3.00 12.26 -7.03
CA THR A 41 -2.10 11.25 -7.60
C THR A 41 -2.05 10.03 -6.71
N LEU A 42 -2.39 8.87 -7.27
CA LEU A 42 -2.33 7.55 -6.63
C LEU A 42 -1.01 6.86 -7.00
N GLY A 43 -0.17 6.57 -6.02
CA GLY A 43 1.03 5.76 -6.17
C GLY A 43 0.78 4.32 -5.75
N ILE A 44 1.06 3.38 -6.63
CA ILE A 44 0.86 1.94 -6.41
C ILE A 44 2.21 1.26 -6.30
N ILE A 45 2.48 0.63 -5.16
CA ILE A 45 3.70 -0.11 -4.88
C ILE A 45 3.36 -1.60 -4.93
N GLY A 46 3.86 -2.27 -5.98
CA GLY A 46 3.48 -3.63 -6.34
C GLY A 46 2.30 -3.68 -7.32
N VAL A 47 2.57 -4.02 -8.59
CA VAL A 47 1.58 -4.00 -9.70
C VAL A 47 1.31 -5.42 -10.20
N GLY A 48 1.13 -6.36 -9.25
CA GLY A 48 0.67 -7.72 -9.51
C GLY A 48 -0.84 -7.78 -9.77
N ASN A 49 -1.47 -8.93 -9.46
CA ASN A 49 -2.92 -9.13 -9.69
C ASN A 49 -3.80 -8.09 -8.98
N VAL A 50 -3.43 -7.68 -7.76
CA VAL A 50 -4.16 -6.68 -6.99
C VAL A 50 -3.84 -5.28 -7.50
N GLY A 51 -2.55 -4.90 -7.54
CA GLY A 51 -2.15 -3.54 -7.91
C GLY A 51 -2.57 -3.14 -9.32
N SER A 52 -2.64 -4.09 -10.28
CA SER A 52 -3.16 -3.81 -11.63
C SER A 52 -4.65 -3.44 -11.62
N LYS A 53 -5.46 -4.11 -10.79
CA LYS A 53 -6.88 -3.76 -10.64
C LYS A 53 -7.07 -2.42 -9.93
N ILE A 54 -6.22 -2.11 -8.96
CA ILE A 54 -6.25 -0.81 -8.27
C ILE A 54 -5.81 0.32 -9.21
N ALA A 55 -4.86 0.06 -10.11
CA ALA A 55 -4.51 1.02 -11.15
C ALA A 55 -5.71 1.36 -12.04
N GLN A 56 -6.48 0.34 -12.42
CA GLN A 56 -7.73 0.53 -13.16
C GLN A 56 -8.76 1.35 -12.35
N VAL A 57 -8.99 0.99 -11.08
CA VAL A 57 -9.88 1.75 -10.18
C VAL A 57 -9.45 3.22 -10.08
N GLY A 58 -8.15 3.49 -9.88
CA GLY A 58 -7.65 4.86 -9.82
C GLY A 58 -7.93 5.65 -11.11
N GLN A 59 -7.71 5.03 -12.27
CA GLN A 59 -8.02 5.64 -13.56
C GLN A 59 -9.53 5.90 -13.76
N GLU A 60 -10.39 4.95 -13.37
CA GLU A 60 -11.85 5.10 -13.43
C GLU A 60 -12.37 6.21 -12.50
N LEU A 61 -11.68 6.46 -11.38
CA LEU A 61 -11.95 7.58 -10.46
C LEU A 61 -11.33 8.91 -10.94
N GLY A 62 -10.69 8.93 -12.12
CA GLY A 62 -10.10 10.13 -12.70
C GLY A 62 -8.76 10.52 -12.09
N MET A 63 -8.15 9.67 -11.26
CA MET A 63 -6.86 9.95 -10.60
C MET A 63 -5.69 9.83 -11.58
N ARG A 64 -4.63 10.61 -11.37
CA ARG A 64 -3.32 10.32 -11.97
C ARG A 64 -2.72 9.12 -11.25
N VAL A 65 -2.31 8.08 -11.99
CA VAL A 65 -1.78 6.84 -11.41
C VAL A 65 -0.29 6.70 -11.73
N LEU A 66 0.54 6.54 -10.71
CA LEU A 66 1.95 6.16 -10.81
C LEU A 66 2.14 4.74 -10.29
N LYS A 67 2.96 3.95 -10.96
CA LYS A 67 3.18 2.52 -10.67
C LYS A 67 4.64 2.26 -10.34
N ASN A 68 4.90 1.50 -9.28
CA ASN A 68 6.23 1.00 -8.92
C ASN A 68 6.18 -0.51 -8.75
N ASP A 69 7.02 -1.24 -9.46
CA ASP A 69 7.20 -2.70 -9.33
C ASP A 69 8.58 -3.07 -9.86
N LEU A 70 9.59 -3.09 -8.98
CA LEU A 70 10.97 -3.37 -9.38
C LEU A 70 11.14 -4.70 -10.11
N PRO A 71 10.57 -5.85 -9.63
CA PRO A 71 10.69 -7.13 -10.35
C PRO A 71 10.11 -7.10 -11.76
N ARG A 72 9.02 -6.35 -11.97
CA ARG A 72 8.41 -6.19 -13.29
C ARG A 72 9.18 -5.20 -14.14
N GLN A 73 9.64 -4.11 -13.57
CA GLN A 73 10.48 -3.12 -14.25
C GLN A 73 11.74 -3.77 -14.82
N ASP A 74 12.45 -4.60 -14.03
CA ASP A 74 13.65 -5.32 -14.47
C ASP A 74 13.37 -6.31 -15.62
N LYS A 75 12.16 -6.89 -15.63
CA LYS A 75 11.74 -7.89 -16.63
C LYS A 75 11.12 -7.29 -17.89
N GLU A 76 10.32 -6.23 -17.74
CA GLU A 76 9.45 -5.68 -18.79
C GLU A 76 10.00 -4.37 -19.38
N GLY A 77 10.98 -3.73 -18.71
CA GLY A 77 11.55 -2.43 -19.06
C GLY A 77 10.89 -1.26 -18.32
N GLU A 78 11.49 -0.08 -18.44
CA GLU A 78 11.19 1.08 -17.59
C GLU A 78 9.95 1.90 -18.00
N SER A 79 9.41 1.72 -19.19
CA SER A 79 8.45 2.66 -19.80
C SER A 79 7.16 2.90 -18.99
N ASP A 80 6.78 1.98 -18.12
CA ASP A 80 5.49 2.00 -17.39
C ASP A 80 5.62 2.13 -15.86
N PHE A 81 6.86 2.15 -15.35
CA PHE A 81 7.12 2.17 -13.92
C PHE A 81 7.89 3.43 -13.50
N SER A 82 7.56 3.91 -12.31
CA SER A 82 8.23 5.03 -11.64
C SER A 82 9.07 4.52 -10.48
N SER A 83 10.14 5.22 -10.15
CA SER A 83 10.92 4.89 -8.95
C SER A 83 10.12 5.14 -7.66
N LEU A 84 10.48 4.45 -6.59
CA LEU A 84 9.87 4.68 -5.28
C LEU A 84 10.07 6.14 -4.81
N GLN A 85 11.21 6.75 -5.16
CA GLN A 85 11.50 8.16 -4.90
C GLN A 85 10.54 9.11 -5.65
N ALA A 86 10.20 8.79 -6.90
CA ALA A 86 9.21 9.58 -7.65
C ALA A 86 7.82 9.49 -7.00
N LEU A 87 7.41 8.28 -6.56
CA LEU A 87 6.15 8.12 -5.84
C LEU A 87 6.15 8.92 -4.52
N ALA A 88 7.24 8.86 -3.75
CA ALA A 88 7.40 9.61 -2.51
C ALA A 88 7.34 11.15 -2.71
N ALA A 89 7.75 11.62 -3.88
CA ALA A 89 7.76 13.05 -4.21
C ALA A 89 6.42 13.56 -4.75
N GLU A 90 5.64 12.73 -5.46
CA GLU A 90 4.52 13.19 -6.28
C GLU A 90 3.14 12.70 -5.83
N CYS A 91 3.06 11.60 -5.05
CA CYS A 91 1.77 11.00 -4.73
C CYS A 91 1.08 11.61 -3.51
N ASP A 92 -0.22 11.74 -3.61
CA ASP A 92 -1.12 12.17 -2.53
C ASP A 92 -1.69 10.96 -1.76
N ILE A 93 -1.70 9.80 -2.41
CA ILE A 93 -2.06 8.51 -1.80
C ILE A 93 -1.03 7.48 -2.24
N LEU A 94 -0.52 6.69 -1.30
CA LEU A 94 0.41 5.58 -1.55
C LEU A 94 -0.21 4.27 -1.06
N THR A 95 -0.31 3.27 -1.94
CA THR A 95 -0.92 1.99 -1.62
C THR A 95 0.01 0.81 -1.91
N PHE A 96 0.13 -0.10 -0.94
CA PHE A 96 1.11 -1.21 -0.95
C PHE A 96 0.42 -2.54 -1.26
N HIS A 97 0.91 -3.22 -2.31
CA HIS A 97 0.39 -4.50 -2.81
C HIS A 97 1.51 -5.47 -3.17
N VAL A 98 2.57 -5.46 -2.37
CA VAL A 98 3.75 -6.30 -2.56
C VAL A 98 3.67 -7.58 -1.71
N PRO A 99 4.27 -8.70 -2.15
CA PRO A 99 4.52 -9.84 -1.27
C PRO A 99 5.56 -9.46 -0.20
N LEU A 100 5.57 -10.18 0.91
CA LEU A 100 6.59 -10.01 1.94
C LEU A 100 7.85 -10.81 1.60
N TYR A 101 8.92 -10.10 1.29
CA TYR A 101 10.27 -10.64 1.14
C TYR A 101 11.17 -10.05 2.23
N LYS A 102 11.73 -10.91 3.07
CA LYS A 102 12.60 -10.48 4.19
C LYS A 102 14.03 -10.20 3.73
N GLU A 103 14.45 -10.78 2.61
CA GLU A 103 15.81 -10.70 2.09
C GLU A 103 15.82 -10.62 0.56
N GLY A 104 17.00 -10.35 -0.02
CA GLY A 104 17.22 -10.32 -1.47
C GLY A 104 17.04 -8.93 -2.09
N SER A 105 17.24 -8.85 -3.42
CA SER A 105 17.22 -7.59 -4.17
C SER A 105 15.85 -6.91 -4.17
N TYR A 106 14.79 -7.66 -3.95
CA TYR A 106 13.41 -7.16 -3.90
C TYR A 106 12.81 -7.23 -2.49
N LYS A 107 13.65 -7.03 -1.47
CA LYS A 107 13.22 -7.00 -0.07
C LYS A 107 12.08 -5.99 0.10
N THR A 108 10.99 -6.43 0.75
CA THR A 108 9.81 -5.61 1.06
C THR A 108 9.52 -5.53 2.55
N PHE A 109 10.24 -6.31 3.38
CA PHE A 109 10.18 -6.19 4.83
C PHE A 109 10.66 -4.80 5.24
N HIS A 110 9.79 -4.05 5.96
CA HIS A 110 10.00 -2.66 6.35
C HIS A 110 10.37 -1.77 5.15
N LEU A 111 9.70 -1.98 4.01
CA LEU A 111 9.88 -1.14 2.82
C LEU A 111 9.52 0.32 3.12
N ALA A 112 8.46 0.52 3.92
CA ALA A 112 8.11 1.83 4.47
C ALA A 112 8.60 1.92 5.92
N ASP A 113 9.86 2.28 6.08
CA ASP A 113 10.55 2.58 7.32
C ASP A 113 10.61 4.09 7.60
N HIS A 114 11.29 4.49 8.67
CA HIS A 114 11.53 5.90 9.00
C HIS A 114 12.19 6.69 7.86
N THR A 115 13.09 6.06 7.09
CA THR A 115 13.78 6.72 5.97
C THR A 115 12.82 7.00 4.84
N PHE A 116 11.95 6.04 4.52
CA PHE A 116 10.89 6.21 3.54
C PHE A 116 9.96 7.36 3.92
N PHE A 117 9.41 7.37 5.14
CA PHE A 117 8.49 8.41 5.56
C PHE A 117 9.12 9.82 5.55
N ARG A 118 10.39 9.95 5.93
CA ARG A 118 11.11 11.22 5.83
C ARG A 118 11.42 11.66 4.40
N SER A 119 11.37 10.78 3.44
CA SER A 119 11.57 11.09 2.02
C SER A 119 10.34 11.69 1.34
N LEU A 120 9.16 11.57 1.95
CA LEU A 120 7.90 12.09 1.42
C LEU A 120 7.97 13.61 1.26
N LYS A 121 7.48 14.11 0.12
CA LYS A 121 7.43 15.55 -0.17
C LYS A 121 6.01 16.13 -0.12
N ARG A 122 5.05 15.26 -0.14
CA ARG A 122 3.64 15.54 0.12
C ARG A 122 3.26 14.83 1.41
N CYS A 123 2.17 15.19 2.00
CA CYS A 123 1.63 14.55 3.20
C CYS A 123 0.58 13.51 2.77
N PRO A 124 0.97 12.33 2.22
CA PRO A 124 0.04 11.40 1.59
C PRO A 124 -0.80 10.66 2.63
N VAL A 125 -1.90 10.06 2.14
CA VAL A 125 -2.57 8.95 2.82
C VAL A 125 -1.83 7.66 2.48
N ILE A 126 -1.59 6.81 3.48
CA ILE A 126 -0.96 5.49 3.32
C ILE A 126 -2.02 4.40 3.39
N ILE A 127 -2.01 3.47 2.42
CA ILE A 127 -2.91 2.31 2.39
C ILE A 127 -2.07 1.03 2.38
N ASN A 128 -2.31 0.11 3.33
CA ASN A 128 -1.68 -1.21 3.33
C ASN A 128 -2.72 -2.32 3.42
N THR A 129 -2.84 -3.10 2.34
CA THR A 129 -3.67 -4.29 2.24
C THR A 129 -2.86 -5.50 1.77
N SER A 130 -1.54 -5.47 2.00
CA SER A 130 -0.61 -6.51 1.54
C SER A 130 -0.15 -7.43 2.67
N ARG A 131 0.83 -7.01 3.45
CA ARG A 131 1.33 -7.67 4.67
C ARG A 131 1.73 -6.62 5.69
N GLY A 132 1.47 -6.88 6.97
CA GLY A 132 1.77 -5.92 8.05
C GLY A 132 3.21 -5.47 8.05
N GLU A 133 4.15 -6.42 7.99
CA GLU A 133 5.60 -6.15 8.05
C GLU A 133 6.18 -5.41 6.82
N VAL A 134 5.38 -5.07 5.83
CA VAL A 134 5.80 -4.18 4.73
C VAL A 134 5.99 -2.74 5.23
N ILE A 135 5.19 -2.35 6.21
CA ILE A 135 5.28 -1.04 6.87
C ILE A 135 5.73 -1.25 8.32
N GLU A 136 6.80 -0.61 8.73
CA GLU A 136 7.25 -0.62 10.11
C GLU A 136 6.27 0.15 11.00
N THR A 137 5.66 -0.51 11.96
CA THR A 137 4.61 0.05 12.83
C THR A 137 5.02 1.34 13.54
N ASN A 138 6.23 1.37 14.12
CA ASN A 138 6.71 2.56 14.82
C ASN A 138 7.02 3.72 13.86
N ALA A 139 7.51 3.41 12.66
CA ALA A 139 7.76 4.43 11.64
C ALA A 139 6.46 5.06 11.15
N LEU A 140 5.41 4.25 10.95
CA LEU A 140 4.08 4.73 10.57
C LEU A 140 3.46 5.61 11.67
N LEU A 141 3.54 5.17 12.94
CA LEU A 141 3.03 5.93 14.07
C LEU A 141 3.72 7.29 14.18
N ASN A 142 5.06 7.31 14.14
CA ASN A 142 5.81 8.56 14.18
C ASN A 142 5.49 9.46 12.96
N ALA A 143 5.31 8.88 11.77
CA ALA A 143 4.94 9.66 10.59
C ALA A 143 3.57 10.34 10.71
N LEU A 144 2.60 9.69 11.37
CA LEU A 144 1.31 10.30 11.72
C LEU A 144 1.48 11.43 12.76
N GLU A 145 2.30 11.22 13.78
CA GLU A 145 2.55 12.19 14.85
C GLU A 145 3.31 13.42 14.36
N ASP A 146 4.31 13.21 13.51
CA ASP A 146 5.15 14.27 12.92
C ASP A 146 4.46 15.00 11.74
N GLY A 147 3.27 14.54 11.31
CA GLY A 147 2.55 15.12 10.17
C GLY A 147 3.22 14.87 8.82
N LEU A 148 4.05 13.83 8.70
CA LEU A 148 4.67 13.42 7.44
C LEU A 148 3.66 12.75 6.50
N ILE A 149 2.60 12.18 7.07
CA ILE A 149 1.45 11.62 6.36
C ILE A 149 0.16 12.20 6.94
N SER A 150 -0.85 12.34 6.11
CA SER A 150 -2.14 12.92 6.53
C SER A 150 -3.02 11.89 7.25
N ASP A 151 -2.93 10.63 6.85
CA ASP A 151 -3.70 9.56 7.45
C ASP A 151 -3.21 8.17 6.99
N ALA A 152 -3.80 7.09 7.54
CA ALA A 152 -3.52 5.73 7.12
C ALA A 152 -4.80 4.86 7.09
N ILE A 153 -4.82 3.89 6.15
CA ILE A 153 -5.84 2.85 6.00
C ILE A 153 -5.11 1.51 6.07
N ILE A 154 -5.34 0.75 7.12
CA ILE A 154 -4.56 -0.44 7.44
C ILE A 154 -5.50 -1.63 7.60
N ASP A 155 -5.35 -2.62 6.71
CA ASP A 155 -6.08 -3.90 6.78
C ASP A 155 -5.20 -5.03 7.32
N VAL A 156 -3.88 -4.88 7.28
CA VAL A 156 -2.89 -5.87 7.71
C VAL A 156 -1.90 -5.25 8.69
N TRP A 157 -1.56 -5.96 9.75
CA TRP A 157 -0.83 -5.42 10.90
C TRP A 157 0.44 -6.21 11.18
N GLU A 158 1.48 -5.56 11.66
CA GLU A 158 2.61 -6.30 12.24
C GLU A 158 2.15 -7.03 13.51
N ASN A 159 2.71 -8.22 13.72
CA ASN A 159 2.50 -9.06 14.91
C ASN A 159 1.06 -9.53 15.09
N GLU A 160 0.27 -9.67 14.01
CA GLU A 160 -1.06 -10.28 14.14
C GLU A 160 -0.99 -11.62 14.90
N PRO A 161 -1.91 -11.88 15.85
CA PRO A 161 -3.07 -11.06 16.23
C PRO A 161 -2.78 -9.96 17.28
N ASP A 162 -1.55 -9.87 17.82
CA ASP A 162 -1.17 -8.94 18.89
C ASP A 162 -0.79 -7.56 18.31
N ILE A 163 -1.76 -6.87 17.73
CA ILE A 163 -1.56 -5.61 17.01
C ILE A 163 -1.29 -4.42 17.93
N ASN A 164 -0.68 -3.37 17.40
CA ASN A 164 -0.46 -2.13 18.13
C ASN A 164 -1.76 -1.31 18.23
N LEU A 165 -2.36 -1.30 19.43
CA LEU A 165 -3.63 -0.58 19.68
C LEU A 165 -3.46 0.96 19.60
N THR A 166 -2.29 1.50 19.86
CA THR A 166 -2.04 2.93 19.69
C THR A 166 -2.15 3.31 18.22
N LEU A 167 -1.55 2.53 17.33
CA LEU A 167 -1.69 2.74 15.89
C LEU A 167 -3.14 2.56 15.42
N LEU A 168 -3.83 1.51 15.88
CA LEU A 168 -5.24 1.28 15.53
C LEU A 168 -6.12 2.49 15.84
N ASN A 169 -5.89 3.14 16.98
CA ASN A 169 -6.66 4.33 17.39
C ASN A 169 -6.26 5.62 16.67
N ARG A 170 -5.22 5.59 15.85
CA ARG A 170 -4.69 6.77 15.14
C ARG A 170 -4.96 6.75 13.64
N VAL A 171 -5.22 5.58 13.06
CA VAL A 171 -5.49 5.45 11.61
C VAL A 171 -6.92 5.86 11.28
N PHE A 172 -7.11 6.35 10.07
CA PHE A 172 -8.44 6.71 9.55
C PHE A 172 -9.37 5.49 9.45
N LEU A 173 -8.83 4.37 8.99
CA LEU A 173 -9.56 3.11 8.89
C LEU A 173 -8.63 1.95 9.22
N GLY A 174 -9.02 1.15 10.23
CA GLY A 174 -8.37 -0.10 10.59
C GLY A 174 -9.33 -1.27 10.45
N THR A 175 -8.95 -2.32 9.74
CA THR A 175 -9.74 -3.54 9.55
C THR A 175 -8.94 -4.79 9.91
N PRO A 176 -9.59 -5.92 10.24
CA PRO A 176 -8.94 -7.10 10.81
C PRO A 176 -8.48 -8.11 9.75
N HIS A 177 -7.77 -7.66 8.70
CA HIS A 177 -7.26 -8.51 7.62
C HIS A 177 -8.40 -9.24 6.89
N ILE A 178 -9.30 -8.48 6.26
CA ILE A 178 -10.51 -8.98 5.56
C ILE A 178 -10.15 -9.74 4.27
#